data_4ce2aad7f4ec10c7eb95bff98c7120ad
#
_entry.id   4ce2aad7f4ec10c7eb95bff98c7120ad
#
_cell.length_a   1.000
_cell.length_b   1.000
_cell.length_c   1.000
_cell.angle_alpha   90.00
_cell.angle_beta   90.00
_cell.angle_gamma   90.00
#
_symmetry.space_group_name_H-M   'P 1'
#
loop_
_entity.id
_entity.type
_entity.pdbx_description
1 polymer ?
#
loop_
_entity_poly.entity_id
_entity_poly.type
_entity_poly.pdbx_seq_one_letter_code
_entity_poly.pdbx_strand_id
1 'polypeptide(L)'
;MKHLFTLLSVLVITTLATAQSAKQVKWSFAAKKIGEKTYEIHMTATLNGGWHLYAQNVGVDGPVPTAFTYTKNPLLLVDGKPKEVGNVIKKKEEVWGGVVNYYEKSVNFIQVVKIKGNIKTNIAGKVEFMVCDDQQCLPPSQIEFTVNLGG
;
A
#
# COMPACT_ATOMS: atom_id res chain seq x y z
N MET A 1 42.38 39.74 -11.83
CA MET A 1 41.70 38.96 -12.85
C MET A 1 42.03 37.47 -12.64
N LYS A 2 41.21 36.70 -12.02
CA LYS A 2 41.24 35.22 -11.91
C LYS A 2 40.59 34.81 -10.58
N HIS A 3 39.29 34.77 -10.51
CA HIS A 3 38.54 33.91 -9.58
C HIS A 3 37.09 33.94 -10.02
N LEU A 4 36.82 33.14 -11.04
CA LEU A 4 35.45 32.83 -11.42
C LEU A 4 35.45 31.39 -11.92
N PHE A 5 34.77 30.51 -11.28
CA PHE A 5 34.44 29.13 -11.61
C PHE A 5 34.68 28.18 -10.45
N THR A 6 33.76 28.18 -9.50
CA THR A 6 33.42 26.95 -8.75
C THR A 6 32.09 27.16 -8.00
N LEU A 7 31.01 27.13 -8.74
CA LEU A 7 29.68 27.10 -8.16
C LEU A 7 28.74 26.43 -9.14
N LEU A 8 28.87 25.11 -9.29
CA LEU A 8 27.82 24.30 -9.88
C LEU A 8 28.08 22.82 -9.64
N SER A 9 27.69 22.29 -8.49
CA SER A 9 27.48 20.84 -8.35
C SER A 9 26.82 20.52 -7.01
N VAL A 10 25.60 20.97 -6.77
CA VAL A 10 24.71 20.37 -5.78
C VAL A 10 23.31 20.43 -6.35
N LEU A 11 23.00 19.49 -7.20
CA LEU A 11 21.61 19.20 -7.53
C LEU A 11 21.51 17.74 -7.95
N VAL A 12 20.49 17.08 -7.40
CA VAL A 12 19.99 15.75 -7.81
C VAL A 12 20.51 14.59 -7.01
N ILE A 13 19.93 14.33 -5.84
CA ILE A 13 19.70 12.96 -5.36
C ILE A 13 18.46 12.99 -4.44
N THR A 14 17.24 12.95 -4.95
CA THR A 14 16.04 12.78 -4.12
C THR A 14 14.95 11.89 -4.72
N THR A 15 15.22 11.10 -5.76
CA THR A 15 14.17 10.32 -6.43
C THR A 15 14.36 8.79 -6.41
N LEU A 16 15.30 8.26 -5.64
CA LEU A 16 15.63 6.82 -5.69
C LEU A 16 14.95 5.93 -4.65
N ALA A 17 14.32 6.52 -3.61
CA ALA A 17 13.81 5.72 -2.49
C ALA A 17 12.51 4.95 -2.81
N THR A 18 11.61 5.51 -3.63
CA THR A 18 10.34 4.87 -3.98
C THR A 18 10.49 3.67 -4.93
N ALA A 19 11.54 3.66 -5.74
CA ALA A 19 11.80 2.59 -6.69
C ALA A 19 12.26 1.27 -6.04
N GLN A 20 12.82 1.31 -4.83
CA GLN A 20 13.33 0.11 -4.15
C GLN A 20 12.21 -0.72 -3.54
N SER A 21 11.23 -0.11 -2.89
CA SER A 21 10.09 -0.81 -2.30
C SER A 21 9.20 -1.46 -3.37
N ALA A 22 9.04 -0.80 -4.54
CA ALA A 22 8.28 -1.33 -5.67
C ALA A 22 8.91 -2.59 -6.29
N LYS A 23 10.21 -2.84 -6.05
CA LYS A 23 10.88 -4.08 -6.47
C LYS A 23 10.59 -5.26 -5.55
N GLN A 24 10.28 -5.00 -4.28
CA GLN A 24 10.10 -6.03 -3.26
C GLN A 24 8.64 -6.44 -3.06
N VAL A 25 7.71 -5.60 -3.48
CA VAL A 25 6.27 -5.90 -3.43
C VAL A 25 5.58 -5.49 -4.73
N LYS A 26 4.87 -6.43 -5.32
CA LYS A 26 4.01 -6.19 -6.49
C LYS A 26 2.57 -6.05 -6.02
N TRP A 27 1.97 -4.91 -6.30
CA TRP A 27 0.55 -4.67 -6.07
C TRP A 27 -0.28 -4.96 -7.31
N SER A 28 -1.46 -5.54 -7.10
CA SER A 28 -2.49 -5.70 -8.13
C SER A 28 -3.85 -5.27 -7.57
N PHE A 29 -4.65 -4.67 -8.43
CA PHE A 29 -5.95 -4.09 -8.06
C PHE A 29 -7.01 -4.59 -9.04
N ALA A 30 -8.11 -5.14 -8.51
CA ALA A 30 -9.20 -5.67 -9.32
C ALA A 30 -10.54 -5.50 -8.61
N ALA A 31 -11.61 -5.33 -9.38
CA ALA A 31 -12.97 -5.36 -8.86
C ALA A 31 -13.65 -6.69 -9.16
N LYS A 32 -14.40 -7.19 -8.19
CA LYS A 32 -15.29 -8.34 -8.34
C LYS A 32 -16.70 -7.93 -7.96
N LYS A 33 -17.64 -8.06 -8.89
CA LYS A 33 -19.06 -7.81 -8.61
C LYS A 33 -19.62 -8.92 -7.74
N ILE A 34 -20.21 -8.56 -6.60
CA ILE A 34 -20.80 -9.49 -5.63
C ILE A 34 -22.31 -9.28 -5.44
N GLY A 35 -22.87 -8.23 -6.02
CA GLY A 35 -24.28 -7.90 -6.00
C GLY A 35 -24.64 -6.90 -7.07
N GLU A 36 -25.91 -6.48 -7.17
CA GLU A 36 -26.40 -5.60 -8.24
C GLU A 36 -25.56 -4.32 -8.40
N LYS A 37 -25.22 -3.67 -7.30
CA LYS A 37 -24.43 -2.42 -7.25
C LYS A 37 -23.23 -2.54 -6.31
N THR A 38 -22.89 -3.75 -5.91
CA THR A 38 -21.92 -4.01 -4.84
C THR A 38 -20.72 -4.77 -5.40
N TYR A 39 -19.53 -4.30 -5.04
CA TYR A 39 -18.26 -4.82 -5.51
C TYR A 39 -17.31 -5.04 -4.34
N GLU A 40 -16.50 -6.07 -4.46
CA GLU A 40 -15.25 -6.22 -3.70
C GLU A 40 -14.10 -5.66 -4.53
N ILE A 41 -13.32 -4.79 -3.92
CA ILE A 41 -12.05 -4.31 -4.49
C ILE A 41 -10.95 -5.14 -3.84
N HIS A 42 -10.33 -5.98 -4.64
CA HIS A 42 -9.19 -6.81 -4.25
C HIS A 42 -7.89 -6.04 -4.50
N MET A 43 -7.17 -5.75 -3.44
CA MET A 43 -5.89 -5.04 -3.45
C MET A 43 -4.85 -6.02 -2.91
N THR A 44 -4.16 -6.70 -3.80
CA THR A 44 -3.27 -7.81 -3.46
C THR A 44 -1.81 -7.37 -3.52
N ALA A 45 -1.11 -7.53 -2.40
CA ALA A 45 0.34 -7.43 -2.33
C ALA A 45 0.95 -8.82 -2.48
N THR A 46 1.92 -8.96 -3.39
CA THR A 46 2.76 -10.15 -3.55
C THR A 46 4.20 -9.75 -3.31
N LEU A 47 4.85 -10.40 -2.35
CA LEU A 47 6.17 -10.05 -1.86
C LEU A 47 7.24 -10.99 -2.42
N ASN A 48 8.41 -10.44 -2.70
CA ASN A 48 9.60 -11.24 -2.99
C ASN A 48 10.04 -12.02 -1.75
N GLY A 49 10.67 -13.16 -1.96
CA GLY A 49 11.14 -14.01 -0.85
C GLY A 49 12.05 -13.26 0.12
N GLY A 50 11.84 -13.49 1.43
CA GLY A 50 12.58 -12.84 2.51
C GLY A 50 12.04 -11.46 2.92
N TRP A 51 11.09 -10.88 2.18
CA TRP A 51 10.45 -9.61 2.51
C TRP A 51 9.10 -9.81 3.19
N HIS A 52 8.75 -8.89 4.08
CA HIS A 52 7.46 -8.85 4.74
C HIS A 52 6.85 -7.45 4.68
N LEU A 53 5.52 -7.39 4.69
CA LEU A 53 4.67 -6.20 4.65
C LEU A 53 3.92 -6.09 5.97
N TYR A 54 3.98 -4.95 6.65
CA TYR A 54 3.25 -4.74 7.87
C TYR A 54 1.73 -4.69 7.64
N ALA A 55 0.99 -5.26 8.59
CA ALA A 55 -0.47 -5.26 8.60
C ALA A 55 -1.04 -3.84 8.79
N GLN A 56 -2.36 -3.66 8.60
CA GLN A 56 -3.04 -2.40 8.95
C GLN A 56 -3.00 -2.12 10.46
N ASN A 57 -2.97 -3.17 11.26
CA ASN A 57 -2.71 -3.08 12.70
C ASN A 57 -1.39 -3.79 12.99
N VAL A 58 -0.34 -3.01 13.10
CA VAL A 58 1.01 -3.53 13.34
C VAL A 58 1.17 -4.12 14.73
N GLY A 59 0.45 -3.59 15.73
CA GLY A 59 0.51 -4.04 17.13
C GLY A 59 1.47 -3.25 18.03
N VAL A 60 2.37 -2.46 17.45
CA VAL A 60 3.32 -1.58 18.15
C VAL A 60 3.46 -0.25 17.41
N ASP A 61 4.02 0.75 18.09
CA ASP A 61 4.45 1.99 17.44
C ASP A 61 5.82 1.79 16.78
N GLY A 62 6.01 2.39 15.61
CA GLY A 62 7.30 2.43 14.90
C GLY A 62 7.17 2.06 13.43
N PRO A 63 6.87 0.80 13.06
CA PRO A 63 6.69 0.46 11.65
C PRO A 63 5.47 1.17 11.04
N VAL A 64 5.59 1.61 9.79
CA VAL A 64 4.46 2.21 9.08
C VAL A 64 3.46 1.12 8.67
N PRO A 65 2.21 1.20 9.14
CA PRO A 65 1.17 0.24 8.78
C PRO A 65 0.80 0.35 7.31
N THR A 66 0.28 -0.73 6.73
CA THR A 66 -0.39 -0.66 5.43
C THR A 66 -1.70 0.13 5.60
N ALA A 67 -1.85 1.20 4.85
CA ALA A 67 -3.00 2.10 4.93
C ALA A 67 -3.54 2.47 3.54
N PHE A 68 -4.85 2.47 3.40
CA PHE A 68 -5.55 2.83 2.17
C PHE A 68 -6.27 4.17 2.36
N THR A 69 -6.06 5.08 1.41
CA THR A 69 -6.79 6.35 1.34
C THR A 69 -7.51 6.41 0.00
N TYR A 70 -8.82 6.64 0.03
CA TYR A 70 -9.63 6.73 -1.18
C TYR A 70 -9.89 8.18 -1.56
N THR A 71 -9.81 8.44 -2.86
CA THR A 71 -10.23 9.73 -3.42
C THR A 71 -11.75 9.85 -3.29
N LYS A 72 -12.22 11.00 -2.81
CA LYS A 72 -13.65 11.25 -2.63
C LYS A 72 -14.39 11.12 -3.96
N ASN A 73 -15.36 10.21 -4.00
CA ASN A 73 -16.26 10.01 -5.13
C ASN A 73 -17.70 9.96 -4.61
N PRO A 74 -18.56 10.97 -4.92
CA PRO A 74 -19.93 11.06 -4.42
C PRO A 74 -20.84 9.92 -4.92
N LEU A 75 -20.42 9.19 -5.95
CA LEU A 75 -21.13 8.07 -6.53
C LEU A 75 -20.87 6.75 -5.81
N LEU A 76 -19.96 6.73 -4.85
CA LEU A 76 -19.59 5.55 -4.10
C LEU A 76 -19.96 5.66 -2.63
N LEU A 77 -20.29 4.53 -2.05
CA LEU A 77 -20.27 4.28 -0.62
C LEU A 77 -19.15 3.28 -0.34
N VAL A 78 -18.15 3.73 0.41
CA VAL A 78 -17.04 2.90 0.88
C VAL A 78 -17.27 2.65 2.37
N ASP A 79 -17.42 1.40 2.76
CA ASP A 79 -17.76 1.03 4.13
C ASP A 79 -16.55 0.42 4.85
N GLY A 80 -16.21 1.03 5.99
CA GLY A 80 -15.17 0.55 6.89
C GLY A 80 -13.76 0.53 6.29
N LYS A 81 -12.89 -0.27 6.92
CA LYS A 81 -11.53 -0.55 6.46
C LYS A 81 -11.49 -1.82 5.64
N PRO A 82 -10.53 -2.00 4.72
CA PRO A 82 -10.33 -3.25 4.02
C PRO A 82 -10.12 -4.43 4.98
N LYS A 83 -10.75 -5.55 4.68
CA LYS A 83 -10.49 -6.82 5.37
C LYS A 83 -9.19 -7.43 4.85
N GLU A 84 -8.31 -7.84 5.75
CA GLU A 84 -7.09 -8.56 5.41
C GLU A 84 -7.37 -10.06 5.26
N VAL A 85 -6.93 -10.63 4.14
CA VAL A 85 -7.02 -12.08 3.84
C VAL A 85 -5.62 -12.57 3.48
N GLY A 86 -5.03 -13.32 4.40
CA GLY A 86 -3.68 -13.85 4.29
C GLY A 86 -3.26 -14.52 5.59
N ASN A 87 -2.07 -15.12 5.60
CA ASN A 87 -1.49 -15.71 6.79
C ASN A 87 -0.73 -14.66 7.59
N VAL A 88 -1.38 -14.04 8.58
CA VAL A 88 -0.74 -13.06 9.45
C VAL A 88 0.29 -13.74 10.34
N ILE A 89 1.50 -13.19 10.36
CA ILE A 89 2.58 -13.60 11.25
C ILE A 89 2.64 -12.60 12.40
N LYS A 90 2.70 -13.13 13.63
CA LYS A 90 2.88 -12.35 14.86
C LYS A 90 4.23 -12.73 15.44
N LYS A 91 5.18 -11.79 15.44
CA LYS A 91 6.55 -12.03 15.89
C LYS A 91 6.98 -10.95 16.86
N LYS A 92 7.63 -11.36 17.94
CA LYS A 92 8.27 -10.40 18.84
C LYS A 92 9.53 -9.87 18.16
N GLU A 93 9.59 -8.57 17.99
CA GLU A 93 10.72 -7.86 17.40
C GLU A 93 11.33 -6.92 18.45
N GLU A 94 12.57 -7.17 18.83
CA GLU A 94 13.29 -6.39 19.85
C GLU A 94 13.45 -4.92 19.41
N VAL A 95 13.72 -4.70 18.13
CA VAL A 95 13.91 -3.35 17.56
C VAL A 95 12.66 -2.48 17.70
N TRP A 96 11.47 -3.08 17.72
CA TRP A 96 10.19 -2.38 17.90
C TRP A 96 9.62 -2.50 19.31
N GLY A 97 10.28 -3.25 20.20
CA GLY A 97 9.91 -3.40 21.61
C GLY A 97 8.61 -4.18 21.85
N GLY A 98 8.12 -4.97 20.89
CA GLY A 98 6.87 -5.69 21.07
C GLY A 98 6.57 -6.71 19.96
N VAL A 99 5.30 -7.17 19.93
CA VAL A 99 4.83 -8.12 18.91
C VAL A 99 4.29 -7.35 17.72
N VAL A 100 4.92 -7.56 16.56
CA VAL A 100 4.51 -6.98 15.28
C VAL A 100 3.67 -7.97 14.46
N ASN A 101 2.72 -7.43 13.71
CA ASN A 101 1.88 -8.18 12.79
C ASN A 101 2.29 -7.84 11.35
N TYR A 102 2.59 -8.85 10.56
CA TYR A 102 2.99 -8.66 9.17
C TYR A 102 2.61 -9.87 8.29
N TYR A 103 2.79 -9.73 6.99
CA TYR A 103 2.56 -10.75 5.98
C TYR A 103 3.82 -11.03 5.19
N GLU A 104 4.04 -12.30 4.86
CA GLU A 104 5.03 -12.77 3.89
C GLU A 104 4.29 -13.36 2.69
N LYS A 105 4.97 -13.51 1.55
CA LYS A 105 4.46 -14.06 0.31
C LYS A 105 3.32 -13.25 -0.29
N SER A 106 2.14 -13.25 0.32
CA SER A 106 0.98 -12.56 -0.24
C SER A 106 -0.08 -12.24 0.81
N VAL A 107 -0.73 -11.10 0.65
CA VAL A 107 -1.94 -10.72 1.38
C VAL A 107 -2.90 -9.98 0.44
N ASN A 108 -4.18 -10.24 0.58
CA ASN A 108 -5.25 -9.56 -0.15
C ASN A 108 -6.06 -8.68 0.81
N PHE A 109 -6.11 -7.39 0.54
CA PHE A 109 -6.97 -6.44 1.24
C PHE A 109 -8.25 -6.28 0.44
N ILE A 110 -9.40 -6.58 1.04
CA ILE A 110 -10.70 -6.57 0.37
C ILE A 110 -11.54 -5.43 0.92
N GLN A 111 -11.85 -4.45 0.07
CA GLN A 111 -12.74 -3.34 0.38
C GLN A 111 -14.08 -3.53 -0.31
N VAL A 112 -15.16 -3.51 0.47
CA VAL A 112 -16.51 -3.52 -0.09
C VAL A 112 -16.90 -2.09 -0.46
N VAL A 113 -17.42 -1.92 -1.67
CA VAL A 113 -17.95 -0.64 -2.17
C VAL A 113 -19.29 -0.84 -2.84
N LYS A 114 -20.15 0.17 -2.72
CA LYS A 114 -21.48 0.19 -3.37
C LYS A 114 -21.59 1.42 -4.26
N ILE A 115 -22.07 1.22 -5.49
CA ILE A 115 -22.35 2.30 -6.43
C ILE A 115 -23.75 2.86 -6.18
N LYS A 116 -23.87 4.19 -6.12
CA LYS A 116 -25.15 4.89 -6.07
C LYS A 116 -25.69 5.06 -7.50
N GLY A 117 -26.67 4.27 -7.88
CA GLY A 117 -27.27 4.33 -9.22
C GLY A 117 -26.71 3.30 -10.21
N ASN A 118 -27.19 3.34 -11.46
CA ASN A 118 -26.79 2.44 -12.55
C ASN A 118 -25.86 3.18 -13.52
N ILE A 119 -24.64 3.43 -13.07
CA ILE A 119 -23.64 4.21 -13.80
C ILE A 119 -22.29 3.53 -13.78
N LYS A 120 -21.47 3.81 -14.78
CA LYS A 120 -20.06 3.47 -14.77
C LYS A 120 -19.30 4.51 -13.97
N THR A 121 -18.41 4.08 -13.12
CA THR A 121 -17.55 4.93 -12.31
C THR A 121 -16.23 4.23 -12.03
N ASN A 122 -15.43 4.75 -11.12
CA ASN A 122 -14.23 4.11 -10.63
C ASN A 122 -14.02 4.41 -9.15
N ILE A 123 -13.27 3.55 -8.48
CA ILE A 123 -12.65 3.86 -7.19
C ILE A 123 -11.17 4.14 -7.41
N ALA A 124 -10.73 5.29 -6.95
CA ALA A 124 -9.34 5.69 -6.98
C ALA A 124 -8.82 5.94 -5.57
N GLY A 125 -7.54 5.78 -5.39
CA GLY A 125 -6.91 5.99 -4.09
C GLY A 125 -5.42 5.71 -4.11
N LYS A 126 -4.86 5.58 -2.93
CA LYS A 126 -3.46 5.19 -2.73
C LYS A 126 -3.33 4.22 -1.58
N VAL A 127 -2.34 3.36 -1.66
CA VAL A 127 -1.87 2.54 -0.56
C VAL A 127 -0.51 3.05 -0.11
N GLU A 128 -0.36 3.29 1.19
CA GLU A 128 0.90 3.53 1.87
C GLU A 128 1.32 2.27 2.61
N PHE A 129 2.60 1.93 2.56
CA PHE A 129 3.12 0.70 3.16
C PHE A 129 4.62 0.78 3.42
N MET A 130 5.10 -0.10 4.29
CA MET A 130 6.51 -0.33 4.55
C MET A 130 6.83 -1.81 4.43
N VAL A 131 7.97 -2.14 3.83
CA VAL A 131 8.50 -3.50 3.71
C VAL A 131 9.87 -3.59 4.34
N CYS A 132 10.10 -4.70 5.04
CA CYS A 132 11.37 -5.03 5.68
C CYS A 132 11.79 -6.46 5.32
N ASP A 133 13.09 -6.73 5.43
CA ASP A 133 13.64 -8.07 5.54
C ASP A 133 14.31 -8.24 6.92
N ASP A 134 15.07 -9.31 7.13
CA ASP A 134 15.74 -9.58 8.42
C ASP A 134 16.91 -8.61 8.70
N GLN A 135 17.29 -7.76 7.76
CA GLN A 135 18.46 -6.87 7.87
C GLN A 135 18.11 -5.40 7.79
N GLN A 136 17.06 -5.05 7.03
CA GLN A 136 16.72 -3.65 6.73
C GLN A 136 15.24 -3.43 6.49
N CYS A 137 14.82 -2.19 6.70
CA CYS A 137 13.53 -1.69 6.26
C CYS A 137 13.74 -0.67 5.14
N LEU A 138 12.94 -0.77 4.09
CA LEU A 138 12.92 0.26 3.06
C LEU A 138 12.03 1.44 3.52
N PRO A 139 12.33 2.66 3.09
CA PRO A 139 11.47 3.80 3.38
C PRO A 139 10.01 3.55 3.01
N PRO A 140 9.06 4.10 3.76
CA PRO A 140 7.64 4.01 3.42
C PRO A 140 7.39 4.46 1.98
N SER A 141 6.52 3.73 1.29
CA SER A 141 6.19 3.98 -0.11
C SER A 141 4.70 4.12 -0.31
N GLN A 142 4.31 4.81 -1.38
CA GLN A 142 2.92 4.98 -1.77
C GLN A 142 2.75 4.55 -3.22
N ILE A 143 1.64 3.86 -3.50
CA ILE A 143 1.22 3.49 -4.86
C ILE A 143 -0.21 3.96 -5.05
N GLU A 144 -0.45 4.70 -6.13
CA GLU A 144 -1.78 5.11 -6.54
C GLU A 144 -2.45 4.00 -7.35
N PHE A 145 -3.77 3.91 -7.25
CA PHE A 145 -4.55 2.95 -8.01
C PHE A 145 -5.87 3.54 -8.47
N THR A 146 -6.40 2.98 -9.54
CA THR A 146 -7.76 3.25 -10.04
C THR A 146 -8.36 1.95 -10.55
N VAL A 147 -9.57 1.63 -10.11
CA VAL A 147 -10.30 0.42 -10.50
C VAL A 147 -11.66 0.82 -11.04
N ASN A 148 -11.98 0.41 -12.27
CA ASN A 148 -13.25 0.70 -12.90
C ASN A 148 -14.37 -0.16 -12.31
N LEU A 149 -15.56 0.44 -12.15
CA LEU A 149 -16.75 -0.14 -11.57
C LEU A 149 -17.94 0.14 -12.47
N GLY A 150 -18.83 -0.83 -12.58
CA GLY A 150 -20.04 -0.71 -13.39
C GLY A 150 -19.80 -1.04 -14.87
N GLY A 151 -20.81 -1.53 -15.52
CA GLY A 151 -20.80 -1.98 -16.91
C GLY A 151 -21.49 -3.29 -17.09
#